data_885dde12bcb9380f329eadd9d41be28c
#
_entry.id   885dde12bcb9380f329eadd9d41be28c
#
_cell.length_a   1.000
_cell.length_b   1.000
_cell.length_c   1.000
_cell.angle_alpha   90.00
_cell.angle_beta   90.00
_cell.angle_gamma   90.00
#
_symmetry.space_group_name_H-M   'P 1'
#
loop_
_entity.id
_entity.type
_entity.pdbx_description
1 polymer ?
#
loop_
_entity_poly.entity_id
_entity_poly.type
_entity_poly.pdbx_seq_one_letter_code
_entity_poly.pdbx_strand_id
1 'polypeptide(L)'
;MIISIDAEKASDKIQHSFMMKTIQKMGIEGTYFNIVKAIYDKPAANILNGEKLKAFPLRSGARQGCPLSPLLFNIVLEVLATATREEKEIKGIQIGKEVKCSLFLDGMILYIENPKDTTRKLPELINEYSKVAGYKINTQKIPCIPIQ
;
A
#
# COMPACT_ATOMS: atom_id res chain seq x y z
N MET A 1 -15.59 10.05 11.82
CA MET A 1 -14.16 10.11 12.19
C MET A 1 -13.31 9.90 10.95
N ILE A 2 -12.26 10.68 10.76
CA ILE A 2 -11.30 10.49 9.67
C ILE A 2 -10.03 9.91 10.24
N ILE A 3 -9.52 8.86 9.61
CA ILE A 3 -8.27 8.18 9.99
C ILE A 3 -7.33 8.24 8.79
N SER A 4 -6.14 8.76 8.98
CA SER A 4 -5.08 8.69 7.96
C SER A 4 -4.15 7.54 8.27
N ILE A 5 -3.99 6.63 7.33
CA ILE A 5 -2.99 5.56 7.39
C ILE A 5 -1.82 6.00 6.52
N ASP A 6 -0.74 6.38 7.18
CA ASP A 6 0.52 6.70 6.53
C ASP A 6 1.34 5.42 6.38
N ALA A 7 1.76 5.18 5.18
CA ALA A 7 2.62 4.06 4.84
C ALA A 7 4.11 4.44 4.88
N GLU A 8 4.53 5.15 5.93
CA GLU A 8 5.92 5.61 6.10
C GLU A 8 6.92 4.48 5.79
N LYS A 9 7.72 4.68 4.74
CA LYS A 9 8.69 3.69 4.21
C LYS A 9 8.07 2.38 3.69
N ALA A 10 6.76 2.33 3.46
CA ALA A 10 6.15 1.12 2.91
C ALA A 10 6.59 0.87 1.47
N SER A 11 6.79 1.94 0.69
CA SER A 11 7.39 1.85 -0.65
C SER A 11 8.74 1.13 -0.65
N ASP A 12 9.52 1.24 0.43
CA ASP A 12 10.83 0.59 0.55
C ASP A 12 10.74 -0.89 0.97
N LYS A 13 9.59 -1.34 1.43
CA LYS A 13 9.42 -2.67 2.04
C LYS A 13 8.49 -3.62 1.27
N ILE A 14 7.72 -3.13 0.30
CA ILE A 14 6.83 -3.98 -0.48
C ILE A 14 7.61 -5.09 -1.17
N GLN A 15 7.15 -6.33 -0.99
CA GLN A 15 7.73 -7.46 -1.68
C GLN A 15 7.42 -7.41 -3.18
N HIS A 16 8.44 -7.55 -4.02
CA HIS A 16 8.29 -7.52 -5.48
C HIS A 16 7.34 -8.62 -5.97
N SER A 17 7.39 -9.81 -5.36
CA SER A 17 6.49 -10.91 -5.70
C SER A 17 5.02 -10.59 -5.45
N PHE A 18 4.71 -9.89 -4.35
CA PHE A 18 3.34 -9.45 -4.06
C PHE A 18 2.88 -8.38 -5.04
N MET A 19 3.71 -7.37 -5.28
CA MET A 19 3.44 -6.30 -6.24
C MET A 19 3.13 -6.86 -7.64
N MET A 20 3.94 -7.78 -8.14
CA MET A 20 3.75 -8.39 -9.47
C MET A 20 2.44 -9.19 -9.55
N LYS A 21 2.12 -9.97 -8.52
CA LYS A 21 0.85 -10.71 -8.45
C LYS A 21 -0.36 -9.77 -8.42
N THR A 22 -0.25 -8.66 -7.70
CA THR A 22 -1.33 -7.66 -7.61
C THR A 22 -1.59 -7.02 -8.97
N ILE A 23 -0.55 -6.59 -9.66
CA ILE A 23 -0.64 -6.00 -11.01
C ILE A 23 -1.35 -6.96 -11.98
N GLN A 24 -0.97 -8.24 -11.96
CA GLN A 24 -1.62 -9.26 -12.79
C GLN A 24 -3.09 -9.46 -12.44
N LYS A 25 -3.42 -9.53 -11.14
CA LYS A 25 -4.81 -9.68 -10.67
C LYS A 25 -5.71 -8.51 -11.06
N MET A 26 -5.14 -7.33 -11.20
CA MET A 26 -5.85 -6.14 -11.68
C MET A 26 -6.05 -6.11 -13.20
N GLY A 27 -5.63 -7.15 -13.92
CA GLY A 27 -5.78 -7.25 -15.37
C GLY A 27 -4.79 -6.38 -16.14
N ILE A 28 -3.72 -5.92 -15.51
CA ILE A 28 -2.66 -5.17 -16.19
C ILE A 28 -1.73 -6.20 -16.85
N GLU A 29 -1.81 -6.30 -18.15
CA GLU A 29 -1.12 -7.30 -18.98
C GLU A 29 -0.33 -6.63 -20.13
N GLY A 30 0.33 -7.44 -20.93
CA GLY A 30 1.00 -6.99 -22.15
C GLY A 30 2.28 -6.21 -21.89
N THR A 31 2.55 -5.24 -22.74
CA THR A 31 3.82 -4.49 -22.76
C THR A 31 4.11 -3.79 -21.45
N TYR A 32 3.10 -3.18 -20.83
CA TYR A 32 3.28 -2.46 -19.56
C TYR A 32 3.72 -3.41 -18.44
N PHE A 33 3.02 -4.55 -18.29
CA PHE A 33 3.40 -5.57 -17.32
C PHE A 33 4.83 -6.08 -17.55
N ASN A 34 5.20 -6.34 -18.80
CA ASN A 34 6.53 -6.82 -19.14
C ASN A 34 7.63 -5.80 -18.81
N ILE A 35 7.37 -4.50 -19.00
CA ILE A 35 8.29 -3.43 -18.60
C ILE A 35 8.48 -3.41 -17.08
N VAL A 36 7.38 -3.42 -16.31
CA VAL A 36 7.44 -3.45 -14.85
C VAL A 36 8.18 -4.70 -14.37
N LYS A 37 7.85 -5.86 -14.94
CA LYS A 37 8.52 -7.13 -14.65
C LYS A 37 10.03 -7.04 -14.92
N ALA A 38 10.45 -6.48 -16.06
CA ALA A 38 11.86 -6.33 -16.38
C ALA A 38 12.60 -5.43 -15.38
N ILE A 39 11.96 -4.38 -14.85
CA ILE A 39 12.55 -3.49 -13.85
C ILE A 39 12.76 -4.23 -12.51
N TYR A 40 11.85 -5.13 -12.14
CA TYR A 40 11.83 -5.82 -10.84
C TYR A 40 12.22 -7.29 -10.91
N ASP A 41 12.63 -7.82 -12.08
CA ASP A 41 13.10 -9.20 -12.27
C ASP A 41 14.49 -9.33 -11.75
N LYS A 42 15.15 -9.28 -10.95
CA LYS A 42 16.54 -9.33 -10.42
C LYS A 42 17.14 -7.94 -10.16
N PRO A 43 16.41 -7.08 -9.50
CA PRO A 43 16.95 -5.77 -9.18
C PRO A 43 18.13 -5.92 -8.24
N ALA A 44 19.20 -5.18 -8.51
CA ALA A 44 20.39 -5.16 -7.70
C ALA A 44 20.79 -3.72 -7.37
N ALA A 45 21.32 -3.51 -6.18
CA ALA A 45 21.84 -2.24 -5.74
C ALA A 45 23.37 -2.32 -5.51
N ASN A 46 24.03 -1.22 -5.82
CA ASN A 46 25.43 -1.00 -5.46
C ASN A 46 25.50 0.19 -4.52
N ILE A 47 26.30 0.07 -3.48
CA ILE A 47 26.66 1.20 -2.63
C ILE A 47 27.97 1.77 -3.12
N LEU A 48 28.00 3.08 -3.38
CA LEU A 48 29.20 3.80 -3.77
C LEU A 48 29.62 4.66 -2.57
N ASN A 49 30.73 4.33 -1.97
CA ASN A 49 31.34 5.11 -0.89
C ASN A 49 32.81 5.40 -1.24
N GLY A 50 33.00 6.10 -2.36
CA GLY A 50 34.33 6.29 -2.95
C GLY A 50 34.83 5.11 -3.78
N GLU A 51 34.46 3.89 -3.43
CA GLU A 51 34.76 2.66 -4.18
C GLU A 51 33.47 1.91 -4.52
N LYS A 52 33.45 1.26 -5.70
CA LYS A 52 32.31 0.45 -6.14
C LYS A 52 32.28 -0.88 -5.39
N LEU A 53 31.33 -1.04 -4.47
CA LEU A 53 31.12 -2.28 -3.76
C LEU A 53 30.40 -3.32 -4.64
N LYS A 54 30.45 -4.58 -4.21
CA LYS A 54 29.76 -5.68 -4.93
C LYS A 54 28.23 -5.49 -4.86
N ALA A 55 27.58 -5.64 -6.01
CA ALA A 55 26.13 -5.58 -6.10
C ALA A 55 25.45 -6.64 -5.24
N PHE A 56 24.35 -6.27 -4.60
CA PHE A 56 23.51 -7.21 -3.85
C PHE A 56 22.06 -7.18 -4.36
N PRO A 57 21.36 -8.33 -4.35
CA PRO A 57 20.00 -8.41 -4.86
C PRO A 57 19.01 -7.72 -3.93
N LEU A 58 18.07 -6.98 -4.52
CA LEU A 58 16.92 -6.41 -3.83
C LEU A 58 15.73 -7.35 -3.97
N ARG A 59 15.02 -7.60 -2.86
CA ARG A 59 13.81 -8.45 -2.85
C ARG A 59 12.54 -7.65 -2.55
N SER A 60 12.70 -6.44 -2.11
CA SER A 60 11.62 -5.54 -1.71
C SER A 60 11.97 -4.10 -2.03
N GLY A 61 10.97 -3.25 -1.99
CA GLY A 61 11.05 -1.81 -2.17
C GLY A 61 10.84 -1.36 -3.60
N ALA A 62 10.20 -0.21 -3.73
CA ALA A 62 10.10 0.52 -4.99
C ALA A 62 11.30 1.44 -5.13
N ARG A 63 11.81 1.56 -6.36
CA ARG A 63 12.99 2.38 -6.64
C ARG A 63 12.70 3.86 -6.34
N GLN A 64 13.42 4.45 -5.39
CA GLN A 64 13.33 5.88 -5.08
C GLN A 64 13.70 6.72 -6.32
N GLY A 65 12.92 7.78 -6.55
CA GLY A 65 13.08 8.65 -7.73
C GLY A 65 12.55 8.07 -9.04
N CYS A 66 11.98 6.86 -9.04
CA CYS A 66 11.32 6.31 -10.23
C CYS A 66 9.89 6.84 -10.32
N PRO A 67 9.47 7.45 -11.45
CA PRO A 67 8.11 7.97 -11.62
C PRO A 67 7.01 6.89 -11.51
N LEU A 68 7.36 5.63 -11.74
CA LEU A 68 6.43 4.50 -11.62
C LEU A 68 6.18 4.07 -10.18
N SER A 69 7.09 4.38 -9.25
CA SER A 69 7.02 3.89 -7.87
C SER A 69 5.75 4.33 -7.13
N PRO A 70 5.31 5.60 -7.19
CA PRO A 70 4.05 6.01 -6.55
C PRO A 70 2.83 5.29 -7.14
N LEU A 71 2.80 5.10 -8.46
CA LEU A 71 1.70 4.40 -9.13
C LEU A 71 1.65 2.93 -8.71
N LEU A 72 2.78 2.23 -8.71
CA LEU A 72 2.88 0.84 -8.29
C LEU A 72 2.49 0.67 -6.83
N PHE A 73 2.85 1.63 -5.99
CA PHE A 73 2.47 1.65 -4.58
C PHE A 73 0.95 1.79 -4.40
N ASN A 74 0.31 2.71 -5.13
CA ASN A 74 -1.15 2.87 -5.11
C ASN A 74 -1.87 1.60 -5.59
N ILE A 75 -1.37 0.93 -6.62
CA ILE A 75 -1.89 -0.37 -7.07
C ILE A 75 -1.85 -1.41 -5.95
N VAL A 76 -0.78 -1.43 -5.20
CA VAL A 76 -0.62 -2.36 -4.06
C VAL A 76 -1.54 -2.00 -2.90
N LEU A 77 -1.70 -0.71 -2.59
CA LEU A 77 -2.64 -0.23 -1.57
C LEU A 77 -4.10 -0.48 -1.94
N GLU A 78 -4.44 -0.51 -3.22
CA GLU A 78 -5.80 -0.77 -3.68
C GLU A 78 -6.33 -2.13 -3.20
N VAL A 79 -5.47 -3.10 -2.95
CA VAL A 79 -5.86 -4.38 -2.34
C VAL A 79 -6.45 -4.16 -0.94
N LEU A 80 -5.80 -3.34 -0.12
CA LEU A 80 -6.30 -3.00 1.22
C LEU A 80 -7.56 -2.13 1.15
N ALA A 81 -7.58 -1.18 0.22
CA ALA A 81 -8.72 -0.30 0.01
C ALA A 81 -9.96 -1.09 -0.44
N THR A 82 -9.79 -2.05 -1.35
CA THR A 82 -10.87 -2.94 -1.79
C THR A 82 -11.39 -3.79 -0.63
N ALA A 83 -10.52 -4.43 0.12
CA ALA A 83 -10.91 -5.21 1.29
C ALA A 83 -11.69 -4.34 2.32
N THR A 84 -11.25 -3.10 2.52
CA THR A 84 -11.95 -2.15 3.40
C THR A 84 -13.33 -1.76 2.88
N ARG A 85 -13.47 -1.55 1.57
CA ARG A 85 -14.77 -1.21 0.94
C ARG A 85 -15.76 -2.38 1.00
N GLU A 86 -15.29 -3.60 0.84
CA GLU A 86 -16.11 -4.81 0.88
C GLU A 86 -16.51 -5.22 2.29
N GLU A 87 -15.75 -4.78 3.31
CA GLU A 87 -16.05 -5.13 4.69
C GLU A 87 -17.34 -4.46 5.20
N LYS A 88 -18.32 -5.27 5.59
CA LYS A 88 -19.64 -4.81 6.00
C LYS A 88 -19.66 -4.18 7.41
N GLU A 89 -18.74 -4.61 8.27
CA GLU A 89 -18.61 -4.08 9.63
C GLU A 89 -17.99 -2.67 9.64
N ILE A 90 -17.29 -2.28 8.58
CA ILE A 90 -16.74 -0.94 8.40
C ILE A 90 -17.78 -0.09 7.68
N LYS A 91 -18.41 0.82 8.39
CA LYS A 91 -19.37 1.80 7.83
C LYS A 91 -18.66 3.11 7.52
N GLY A 92 -18.79 3.54 6.27
CA GLY A 92 -18.29 4.80 5.78
C GLY A 92 -19.22 5.97 6.04
N ILE A 93 -18.75 7.19 5.78
CA ILE A 93 -19.59 8.39 5.84
C ILE A 93 -20.45 8.50 4.57
N GLN A 94 -21.64 9.08 4.71
CA GLN A 94 -22.56 9.32 3.60
C GLN A 94 -22.28 10.69 2.96
N ILE A 95 -21.76 10.68 1.74
CA ILE A 95 -21.60 11.90 0.91
C ILE A 95 -22.24 11.58 -0.44
N GLY A 96 -23.58 11.61 -0.49
CA GLY A 96 -24.34 11.11 -1.64
C GLY A 96 -24.26 9.57 -1.74
N LYS A 97 -23.07 9.01 -1.85
CA LYS A 97 -22.78 7.58 -1.72
C LYS A 97 -21.98 7.31 -0.45
N GLU A 98 -22.01 6.05 0.02
CA GLU A 98 -21.13 5.64 1.12
C GLU A 98 -19.67 5.69 0.67
N VAL A 99 -18.85 6.43 1.41
CA VAL A 99 -17.40 6.54 1.19
C VAL A 99 -16.70 5.98 2.42
N LYS A 100 -15.97 4.88 2.26
CA LYS A 100 -15.21 4.23 3.34
C LYS A 100 -13.74 4.63 3.35
N CYS A 101 -13.14 4.73 2.17
CA CYS A 101 -11.73 5.10 2.06
C CYS A 101 -11.40 5.77 0.73
N SER A 102 -10.34 6.54 0.73
CA SER A 102 -9.69 7.07 -0.47
C SER A 102 -8.16 6.86 -0.38
N LEU A 103 -7.54 6.65 -1.53
CA LEU A 103 -6.10 6.60 -1.65
C LEU A 103 -5.58 7.98 -2.04
N PHE A 104 -4.50 8.39 -1.42
CA PHE A 104 -3.84 9.66 -1.71
C PHE A 104 -2.34 9.51 -1.58
N LEU A 105 -1.62 9.73 -2.67
CA LEU A 105 -0.16 9.53 -2.78
C LEU A 105 0.25 8.15 -2.27
N ASP A 106 0.96 8.09 -1.16
CA ASP A 106 1.48 6.90 -0.50
C ASP A 106 0.69 6.51 0.76
N GLY A 107 -0.51 7.07 0.93
CA GLY A 107 -1.36 6.82 2.08
C GLY A 107 -2.80 6.47 1.74
N MET A 108 -3.53 6.04 2.76
CA MET A 108 -4.97 5.79 2.69
C MET A 108 -5.69 6.61 3.75
N ILE A 109 -6.74 7.30 3.35
CA ILE A 109 -7.65 8.02 4.24
C ILE A 109 -8.90 7.19 4.42
N LEU A 110 -9.25 6.91 5.67
CA LEU A 110 -10.46 6.20 6.04
C LEU A 110 -11.49 7.18 6.59
N TYR A 111 -12.73 7.02 6.15
CA TYR A 111 -13.88 7.78 6.60
C TYR A 111 -14.81 6.85 7.36
N ILE A 112 -14.89 7.01 8.68
CA ILE A 112 -15.58 6.08 9.56
C ILE A 112 -16.76 6.77 10.24
N GLU A 113 -17.96 6.21 10.08
CA GLU A 113 -19.17 6.70 10.75
C GLU A 113 -19.17 6.29 12.22
N ASN A 114 -18.98 5.00 12.51
CA ASN A 114 -18.96 4.46 13.87
C ASN A 114 -17.59 3.92 14.26
N PRO A 115 -16.81 4.65 15.09
CA PRO A 115 -15.46 4.22 15.46
C PRO A 115 -15.42 2.93 16.26
N LYS A 116 -16.42 2.67 17.10
CA LYS A 116 -16.41 1.52 18.04
C LYS A 116 -16.42 0.18 17.33
N ASP A 117 -17.24 0.02 16.30
CA ASP A 117 -17.33 -1.23 15.53
C ASP A 117 -16.11 -1.44 14.63
N THR A 118 -15.60 -0.37 14.06
CA THR A 118 -14.45 -0.38 13.15
C THR A 118 -13.14 -0.65 13.85
N THR A 119 -13.03 -0.30 15.15
CA THR A 119 -11.77 -0.42 15.93
C THR A 119 -11.28 -1.86 16.04
N ARG A 120 -12.16 -2.85 15.94
CA ARG A 120 -11.77 -4.26 15.96
C ARG A 120 -11.37 -4.77 14.59
N LYS A 121 -12.17 -4.47 13.57
CA LYS A 121 -12.03 -5.09 12.23
C LYS A 121 -10.92 -4.49 11.39
N LEU A 122 -10.73 -3.19 11.47
CA LEU A 122 -9.69 -2.49 10.71
C LEU A 122 -8.26 -2.98 11.04
N PRO A 123 -7.86 -3.16 12.31
CA PRO A 123 -6.55 -3.73 12.65
C PRO A 123 -6.36 -5.17 12.13
N GLU A 124 -7.43 -5.98 12.09
CA GLU A 124 -7.38 -7.32 11.51
C GLU A 124 -7.03 -7.26 10.01
N LEU A 125 -7.76 -6.45 9.23
CA LEU A 125 -7.52 -6.26 7.80
C LEU A 125 -6.11 -5.73 7.53
N ILE A 126 -5.66 -4.74 8.30
CA ILE A 126 -4.31 -4.19 8.20
C ILE A 126 -3.26 -5.26 8.49
N ASN A 127 -3.48 -6.10 9.49
CA ASN A 127 -2.55 -7.15 9.86
C ASN A 127 -2.48 -8.27 8.79
N GLU A 128 -3.62 -8.67 8.24
CA GLU A 128 -3.68 -9.62 7.13
C GLU A 128 -2.96 -9.09 5.89
N TYR A 129 -3.27 -7.85 5.51
CA TYR A 129 -2.57 -7.18 4.42
C TYR A 129 -1.07 -7.10 4.65
N SER A 130 -0.66 -6.73 5.86
CA SER A 130 0.76 -6.61 6.23
C SER A 130 1.53 -7.91 6.08
N LYS A 131 0.90 -9.05 6.41
CA LYS A 131 1.49 -10.39 6.23
C LYS A 131 1.74 -10.71 4.76
N VAL A 132 0.81 -10.33 3.89
CA VAL A 132 0.88 -10.63 2.45
C VAL A 132 1.78 -9.63 1.71
N ALA A 133 1.68 -8.36 2.03
CA ALA A 133 2.49 -7.29 1.42
C ALA A 133 3.94 -7.29 1.90
N GLY A 134 4.22 -7.92 3.06
CA GLY A 134 5.57 -8.04 3.59
C GLY A 134 6.08 -6.84 4.38
N TYR A 135 5.19 -5.89 4.74
CA TYR A 135 5.54 -4.76 5.60
C TYR A 135 4.44 -4.45 6.63
N LYS A 136 4.82 -3.81 7.73
CA LYS A 136 3.88 -3.42 8.77
C LYS A 136 3.43 -1.96 8.58
N ILE A 137 2.12 -1.75 8.58
CA ILE A 137 1.54 -0.41 8.69
C ILE A 137 1.62 0.01 10.17
N ASN A 138 2.12 1.22 10.41
CA ASN A 138 2.19 1.76 11.76
C ASN A 138 0.81 2.29 12.18
N THR A 139 0.10 1.50 12.98
CA THR A 139 -1.21 1.86 13.52
C THR A 139 -1.15 2.79 14.72
N GLN A 140 0.02 3.02 15.31
CA GLN A 140 0.17 3.88 16.50
C GLN A 140 0.21 5.38 16.18
N LYS A 141 0.51 5.75 14.94
CA LYS A 141 0.55 7.13 14.46
C LYS A 141 -0.67 7.50 13.61
N ILE A 142 -1.83 6.99 13.95
CA ILE A 142 -3.04 7.28 13.19
C ILE A 142 -3.68 8.56 13.76
N PRO A 143 -3.55 9.72 13.11
CA PRO A 143 -4.27 10.91 13.53
C PRO A 143 -5.76 10.69 13.31
N CYS A 144 -6.52 10.67 14.40
CA CYS A 144 -7.97 10.60 14.37
C CYS A 144 -8.53 12.02 14.46
N ILE A 145 -9.22 12.48 13.43
CA ILE A 145 -9.90 13.76 13.42
C ILE A 145 -11.40 13.49 13.63
N PRO A 146 -11.99 13.88 14.78
CA PRO A 146 -13.44 13.81 14.96
C PRO A 146 -14.10 14.76 13.95
N ILE A 147 -15.12 14.28 13.25
CA ILE A 147 -16.01 15.13 12.47
C ILE A 147 -17.06 15.62 13.46
N GLN A 148 -17.11 16.92 13.70
CA GLN A 148 -18.19 17.60 14.44
C GLN A 148 -19.41 17.75 13.54
#